data_0b99ffafc9a4adc31995885f42a57edf
#
_entry.id   0b99ffafc9a4adc31995885f42a57edf
#
_cell.length_a   1.000
_cell.length_b   1.000
_cell.length_c   1.000
_cell.angle_alpha   90.00
_cell.angle_beta   90.00
_cell.angle_gamma   90.00
#
_symmetry.space_group_name_H-M   'P 1'
#
loop_
_entity.id
_entity.type
_entity.pdbx_description
1 polymer ?
#
loop_
_entity_poly.entity_id
_entity_poly.type
_entity_poly.pdbx_seq_one_letter_code
_entity_poly.pdbx_strand_id
1 'polypeptide(L)' 'DKGNKALLEDASGKDHMIQEGTHIGINAGKVSQILKDRVIIEEKIEDAYGKIRIQKRILKLHKP' A
#
# COMPACT_ATOMS: atom_id res chain seq x y z
N ASP A 1 -10.42 7.83 -16.78
CA ASP A 1 -9.58 8.10 -15.68
C ASP A 1 -8.45 7.11 -15.53
N LYS A 2 -7.42 7.53 -14.88
CA LYS A 2 -6.19 6.76 -14.83
C LYS A 2 -5.99 6.01 -13.55
N GLY A 3 -7.04 5.60 -12.92
CA GLY A 3 -6.93 4.83 -11.72
C GLY A 3 -7.39 5.61 -10.52
N ASN A 4 -7.45 4.92 -9.41
CA ASN A 4 -7.97 5.48 -8.19
C ASN A 4 -6.87 6.13 -7.39
N LYS A 5 -7.25 7.16 -6.64
CA LYS A 5 -6.35 7.83 -5.73
C LYS A 5 -6.95 7.81 -4.35
N ALA A 6 -6.08 7.88 -3.35
CA ALA A 6 -6.52 7.88 -1.97
C ALA A 6 -5.57 8.71 -1.13
N LEU A 7 -6.06 9.18 0.01
CA LEU A 7 -5.23 9.85 1.00
C LEU A 7 -5.00 8.90 2.15
N LEU A 8 -3.73 8.72 2.50
CA LEU A 8 -3.35 7.95 3.66
C LEU A 8 -2.72 8.85 4.69
N GLU A 9 -3.17 8.74 5.91
CA GLU A 9 -2.57 9.48 7.00
C GLU A 9 -1.56 8.59 7.71
N ASP A 10 -0.31 9.07 7.85
CA ASP A 10 0.70 8.28 8.52
C ASP A 10 0.64 8.50 10.02
N ALA A 11 1.56 7.84 10.73
CA ALA A 11 1.55 7.89 12.20
C ALA A 11 1.84 9.28 12.74
N SER A 12 2.45 10.14 11.93
CA SER A 12 2.76 11.50 12.38
C SER A 12 1.65 12.48 12.02
N GLY A 13 0.56 12.00 11.42
CA GLY A 13 -0.56 12.83 11.08
C GLY A 13 -0.48 13.49 9.72
N LYS A 14 0.51 13.12 8.92
CA LYS A 14 0.63 13.67 7.58
C LYS A 14 -0.16 12.89 6.58
N ASP A 15 -0.78 13.58 5.66
CA ASP A 15 -1.53 12.96 4.58
C ASP A 15 -0.63 12.74 3.38
N HIS A 16 -0.79 11.58 2.77
CA HIS A 16 -0.07 11.22 1.57
C HIS A 16 -1.04 10.82 0.48
N MET A 17 -0.92 11.46 -0.66
CA MET A 17 -1.72 11.07 -1.81
C MET A 17 -1.09 9.86 -2.46
N ILE A 18 -1.87 8.79 -2.60
CA ILE A 18 -1.38 7.57 -3.22
C ILE A 18 -2.29 7.17 -4.37
N GLN A 19 -1.74 6.40 -5.27
CA GLN A 19 -2.51 5.84 -6.37
C GLN A 19 -1.93 4.47 -6.68
N GLU A 20 -2.63 3.72 -7.52
CA GLU A 20 -2.16 2.39 -7.87
C GLU A 20 -0.79 2.49 -8.53
N GLY A 21 0.13 1.64 -8.10
CA GLY A 21 1.50 1.67 -8.57
C GLY A 21 2.44 2.47 -7.71
N THR A 22 1.93 3.25 -6.76
CA THR A 22 2.78 4.04 -5.89
C THR A 22 3.57 3.13 -4.96
N HIS A 23 4.86 3.40 -4.84
CA HIS A 23 5.70 2.68 -3.89
C HIS A 23 5.60 3.35 -2.53
N ILE A 24 5.36 2.55 -1.51
CA ILE A 24 5.26 3.08 -0.17
C ILE A 24 5.88 2.12 0.82
N GLY A 25 6.42 2.70 1.88
CA GLY A 25 6.93 1.94 2.98
C GLY A 25 8.20 1.19 2.65
N ILE A 26 8.46 0.20 3.47
CA ILE A 26 9.63 -0.63 3.35
C ILE A 26 9.22 -1.96 2.71
N ASN A 27 10.19 -2.84 2.51
CA ASN A 27 9.96 -4.15 1.89
C ASN A 27 9.45 -4.04 0.46
N ALA A 28 9.87 -3.00 -0.23
CA ALA A 28 9.48 -2.79 -1.62
C ALA A 28 7.96 -2.78 -1.80
N GLY A 29 7.28 -2.16 -0.84
CA GLY A 29 5.83 -2.07 -0.88
C GLY A 29 5.33 -1.26 -2.06
N LYS A 30 4.24 -1.71 -2.64
CA LYS A 30 3.63 -1.02 -3.76
C LYS A 30 2.12 -1.12 -3.65
N VAL A 31 1.45 -0.01 -3.91
CA VAL A 31 -0.01 0.01 -3.92
C VAL A 31 -0.50 -0.83 -5.09
N SER A 32 -1.14 -1.93 -4.77
CA SER A 32 -1.63 -2.85 -5.78
C SER A 32 -3.01 -2.45 -6.27
N GLN A 33 -3.86 -2.04 -5.33
CA GLN A 33 -5.24 -1.76 -5.67
C GLN A 33 -5.83 -0.80 -4.64
N ILE A 34 -6.64 0.13 -5.11
CA ILE A 34 -7.35 1.05 -4.23
C ILE A 34 -8.83 0.80 -4.40
N LEU A 35 -9.47 0.44 -3.30
CA LEU A 35 -10.90 0.18 -3.27
C LEU A 35 -11.59 1.30 -2.48
N LYS A 36 -12.91 1.22 -2.42
CA LYS A 36 -13.68 2.27 -1.78
C LYS A 36 -13.28 2.53 -0.34
N ASP A 37 -12.99 1.46 0.40
CA ASP A 37 -12.77 1.55 1.83
C ASP A 37 -11.42 0.99 2.26
N ARG A 38 -10.57 0.62 1.32
CA ARG A 38 -9.31 -0.02 1.69
C ARG A 38 -8.30 0.11 0.57
N VAL A 39 -7.05 -0.06 0.93
CA VAL A 39 -5.95 -0.07 -0.02
C VAL A 39 -5.21 -1.38 0.15
N ILE A 40 -4.90 -2.02 -0.96
CA ILE A 40 -4.15 -3.27 -0.94
C ILE A 40 -2.73 -2.98 -1.39
N ILE A 41 -1.79 -3.37 -0.54
CA ILE A 41 -0.37 -3.15 -0.78
C ILE A 41 0.31 -4.50 -0.92
N GLU A 42 1.14 -4.64 -1.93
CA GLU A 42 1.96 -5.83 -2.11
C GLU A 42 3.37 -5.53 -1.67
N GLU A 43 3.92 -6.43 -0.88
CA GLU A 43 5.29 -6.32 -0.39
C GLU A 43 6.07 -7.55 -0.79
N LYS A 44 7.36 -7.36 -1.06
CA LYS A 44 8.25 -8.47 -1.33
C LYS A 44 9.01 -8.79 -0.07
N ILE A 45 8.93 -10.03 0.34
CA ILE A 45 9.60 -10.49 1.55
C ILE A 45 10.53 -11.63 1.17
N GLU A 46 11.80 -11.49 1.57
CA GLU A 46 12.79 -12.52 1.30
C GLU A 46 12.95 -13.37 2.55
N ASP A 47 12.79 -14.68 2.41
CA ASP A 47 12.94 -15.57 3.56
C ASP A 47 14.41 -15.95 3.77
N ALA A 48 14.64 -16.79 4.78
CA ALA A 48 15.99 -17.15 5.17
C ALA A 48 16.75 -17.92 4.09
N TYR A 49 16.04 -18.46 3.12
CA TYR A 49 16.65 -19.22 2.02
C TYR A 49 16.81 -18.40 0.77
N GLY A 50 16.53 -17.11 0.85
CA GLY A 50 16.65 -16.25 -0.31
C GLY A 50 15.46 -16.28 -1.25
N LYS A 51 14.40 -16.95 -0.87
CA LYS A 51 13.20 -16.99 -1.69
C LYS A 51 12.36 -15.74 -1.46
N ILE A 52 11.84 -15.20 -2.55
CA ILE A 52 11.01 -14.01 -2.47
C ILE A 52 9.55 -14.40 -2.48
N ARG A 53 8.82 -13.88 -1.52
CA ARG A 53 7.38 -14.08 -1.44
C ARG A 53 6.67 -12.75 -1.56
N ILE A 54 5.49 -12.78 -2.17
CA ILE A 54 4.65 -11.60 -2.25
C ILE A 54 3.64 -11.69 -1.13
N GLN A 55 3.62 -10.67 -0.29
CA GLN A 55 2.66 -10.59 0.79
C GLN A 55 1.74 -9.41 0.54
N LYS A 56 0.46 -9.63 0.72
CA LYS A 56 -0.51 -8.56 0.58
C LYS A 56 -0.90 -8.03 1.95
N ARG A 57 -0.93 -6.71 2.05
CA ARG A 57 -1.35 -6.05 3.26
C ARG A 57 -2.55 -5.18 2.94
N ILE A 58 -3.55 -5.23 3.79
CA ILE A 58 -4.76 -4.45 3.58
C ILE A 58 -4.82 -3.35 4.61
N LEU A 59 -4.90 -2.11 4.12
CA LEU A 59 -5.06 -0.94 4.98
C LEU A 59 -6.45 -0.39 4.78
N LYS A 60 -7.19 -0.26 5.86
CA LYS A 60 -8.51 0.32 5.77
C LYS A 60 -8.42 1.82 5.75
N LEU A 61 -9.22 2.43 4.88
CA LEU A 61 -9.27 3.87 4.81
C LEU A 61 -10.25 4.40 5.83
N HIS A 62 -9.86 5.50 6.45
CA HIS A 62 -10.73 6.18 7.39
C HIS A 62 -11.72 7.01 6.61
N LYS A 63 -12.97 6.88 6.96
CA LYS A 63 -13.99 7.74 6.39
C LYS A 63 -14.51 8.66 7.47
N PRO A 64 -14.64 9.92 7.12
CA PRO A 64 -15.22 10.88 8.07
C PRO A 64 -16.67 10.57 8.40
#